data_e877065783b6ca53447ac046da3c899d
#
_entry.id   e877065783b6ca53447ac046da3c899d
#
_cell.length_a   1.000
_cell.length_b   1.000
_cell.length_c   1.000
_cell.angle_alpha   90.00
_cell.angle_beta   90.00
_cell.angle_gamma   90.00
#
_symmetry.space_group_name_H-M   'P 1'
#
loop_
_entity.id
_entity.type
_entity.pdbx_description
1 polymer ?
#
loop_
_entity_poly.entity_id
_entity_poly.type
_entity_poly.pdbx_seq_one_letter_code
_entity_poly.pdbx_strand_id
1 'polypeptide(L)'
;INHMKDSIMNLLISFGFEIVDGPEIETEEFNFDMLNIKKSHPARQMHDTFYVENKSYLLRTHTSPVQIRGMLEKKPPLAFISGGKVYRKDDDATHLPMFHQIEGIYVDENVSFSQLKDLIYKIIYSLFGEDVKLRFRPSYFPFTEPSAEVDILSNEGNWLEILGCGLVNPVVLENCNIDSNKYSGLAFGLGIERIAMLKHGVSDIREFYKSNLDFLSQFK
;
A
#
# COMPACT_ATOMS: atom_id res chain seq x y z
N ILE A 1 -9.89 12.69 4.11
CA ILE A 1 -9.15 11.65 3.38
C ILE A 1 -8.34 12.27 2.23
N ASN A 2 -8.93 13.04 1.31
CA ASN A 2 -8.20 13.62 0.17
C ASN A 2 -6.99 14.45 0.60
N HIS A 3 -7.14 15.33 1.58
CA HIS A 3 -6.03 16.13 2.11
C HIS A 3 -4.89 15.23 2.66
N MET A 4 -5.23 14.16 3.39
CA MET A 4 -4.23 13.20 3.89
C MET A 4 -3.52 12.48 2.74
N LYS A 5 -4.28 12.02 1.74
CA LYS A 5 -3.71 11.42 0.52
C LYS A 5 -2.71 12.36 -0.15
N ASP A 6 -3.13 13.59 -0.42
CA ASP A 6 -2.28 14.57 -1.11
C ASP A 6 -1.03 14.93 -0.29
N SER A 7 -1.14 15.01 1.04
CA SER A 7 0.00 15.25 1.94
C SER A 7 1.02 14.11 1.87
N ILE A 8 0.57 12.85 1.91
CA ILE A 8 1.44 11.68 1.82
C ILE A 8 2.07 11.58 0.43
N MET A 9 1.29 11.79 -0.63
CA MET A 9 1.80 11.78 -2.01
C MET A 9 2.88 12.84 -2.21
N ASN A 10 2.66 14.08 -1.74
CA ASN A 10 3.64 15.17 -1.84
C ASN A 10 4.92 14.87 -1.05
N LEU A 11 4.79 14.25 0.14
CA LEU A 11 5.95 13.79 0.90
C LEU A 11 6.79 12.78 0.09
N LEU A 12 6.15 11.78 -0.51
CA LEU A 12 6.83 10.75 -1.29
C LEU A 12 7.45 11.32 -2.58
N ILE A 13 6.79 12.29 -3.23
CA ILE A 13 7.38 13.04 -4.35
C ILE A 13 8.67 13.75 -3.90
N SER A 14 8.69 14.34 -2.70
CA SER A 14 9.89 15.00 -2.18
C SER A 14 11.06 14.03 -1.94
N PHE A 15 10.78 12.73 -1.80
CA PHE A 15 11.78 11.66 -1.72
C PHE A 15 12.21 11.12 -3.11
N GLY A 16 11.68 11.70 -4.19
CA GLY A 16 12.05 11.35 -5.55
C GLY A 16 11.16 10.32 -6.23
N PHE A 17 10.00 9.99 -5.64
CA PHE A 17 9.03 9.09 -6.28
C PHE A 17 8.22 9.82 -7.35
N GLU A 18 7.99 9.15 -8.47
CA GLU A 18 7.10 9.58 -9.56
C GLU A 18 5.69 9.01 -9.34
N ILE A 19 4.67 9.84 -9.53
CA ILE A 19 3.29 9.36 -9.49
C ILE A 19 2.98 8.58 -10.76
N VAL A 20 2.44 7.37 -10.59
CA VAL A 20 1.86 6.58 -11.66
C VAL A 20 0.39 6.28 -11.32
N ASP A 21 -0.44 6.23 -12.34
CA ASP A 21 -1.87 5.98 -12.19
C ASP A 21 -2.31 4.76 -13.00
N GLY A 22 -3.48 4.22 -12.67
CA GLY A 22 -4.01 3.05 -13.32
C GLY A 22 -5.47 2.76 -12.98
N PRO A 23 -6.12 1.83 -13.70
CA PRO A 23 -7.54 1.57 -13.58
C PRO A 23 -7.93 0.97 -12.22
N GLU A 24 -9.15 1.26 -11.76
CA GLU A 24 -9.76 0.61 -10.59
C GLU A 24 -10.33 -0.78 -10.94
N ILE A 25 -10.70 -1.00 -12.21
CA ILE A 25 -11.15 -2.30 -12.74
C ILE A 25 -9.95 -2.98 -13.36
N GLU A 26 -9.58 -4.13 -12.82
CA GLU A 26 -8.37 -4.86 -13.19
C GLU A 26 -8.66 -6.29 -13.64
N THR A 27 -7.68 -6.90 -14.30
CA THR A 27 -7.68 -8.34 -14.58
C THR A 27 -7.07 -9.13 -13.41
N GLU A 28 -7.39 -10.42 -13.31
CA GLU A 28 -6.70 -11.31 -12.37
C GLU A 28 -5.19 -11.37 -12.60
N GLU A 29 -4.76 -11.27 -13.84
CA GLU A 29 -3.36 -11.27 -14.21
C GLU A 29 -2.59 -10.17 -13.48
N PHE A 30 -3.03 -8.91 -13.60
CA PHE A 30 -2.36 -7.76 -12.96
C PHE A 30 -2.57 -7.71 -11.46
N ASN A 31 -3.78 -8.05 -10.99
CA ASN A 31 -4.09 -7.96 -9.56
C ASN A 31 -3.50 -9.11 -8.73
N PHE A 32 -3.18 -10.25 -9.37
CA PHE A 32 -2.73 -11.45 -8.68
C PHE A 32 -1.53 -12.15 -9.34
N ASP A 33 -1.63 -12.59 -10.61
CA ASP A 33 -0.65 -13.49 -11.21
C ASP A 33 0.74 -12.82 -11.30
N MET A 34 0.81 -11.61 -11.82
CA MET A 34 2.04 -10.82 -11.92
C MET A 34 2.68 -10.52 -10.56
N LEU A 35 1.88 -10.51 -9.49
CA LEU A 35 2.28 -10.28 -8.10
C LEU A 35 2.60 -11.59 -7.33
N ASN A 36 2.82 -12.71 -8.04
CA ASN A 36 3.11 -14.00 -7.42
C ASN A 36 2.01 -14.52 -6.47
N ILE A 37 0.78 -14.03 -6.59
CA ILE A 37 -0.37 -14.50 -5.80
C ILE A 37 -0.95 -15.72 -6.48
N LYS A 38 -0.77 -16.91 -5.89
CA LYS A 38 -1.19 -18.21 -6.47
C LYS A 38 -2.71 -18.31 -6.60
N LYS A 39 -3.19 -19.15 -7.55
CA LYS A 39 -4.64 -19.38 -7.75
C LYS A 39 -5.37 -19.92 -6.52
N SER A 40 -4.67 -20.65 -5.65
CA SER A 40 -5.21 -21.16 -4.39
C SER A 40 -5.23 -20.16 -3.24
N HIS A 41 -4.73 -18.94 -3.44
CA HIS A 41 -4.65 -17.94 -2.38
C HIS A 41 -6.04 -17.45 -1.97
N PRO A 42 -6.35 -17.35 -0.65
CA PRO A 42 -7.67 -16.93 -0.17
C PRO A 42 -8.17 -15.60 -0.74
N ALA A 43 -7.27 -14.60 -0.90
CA ALA A 43 -7.62 -13.28 -1.45
C ALA A 43 -8.27 -13.32 -2.85
N ARG A 44 -8.13 -14.43 -3.60
CA ARG A 44 -8.82 -14.61 -4.90
C ARG A 44 -10.25 -15.13 -4.78
N GLN A 45 -10.67 -15.48 -3.57
CA GLN A 45 -12.01 -16.05 -3.39
C GLN A 45 -13.08 -14.98 -3.51
N MET A 46 -14.27 -15.38 -3.97
CA MET A 46 -15.39 -14.47 -4.19
C MET A 46 -15.92 -13.81 -2.92
N HIS A 47 -15.56 -14.33 -1.75
CA HIS A 47 -15.92 -13.70 -0.48
C HIS A 47 -14.97 -12.56 -0.06
N ASP A 48 -13.76 -12.47 -0.66
CA ASP A 48 -12.79 -11.43 -0.35
C ASP A 48 -12.66 -10.37 -1.46
N THR A 49 -12.94 -10.75 -2.72
CA THR A 49 -12.76 -9.91 -3.91
C THR A 49 -14.09 -9.63 -4.62
N PHE A 50 -14.28 -8.38 -5.07
CA PHE A 50 -15.41 -8.00 -5.92
C PHE A 50 -15.08 -8.27 -7.39
N TYR A 51 -15.64 -9.33 -7.93
CA TYR A 51 -15.59 -9.63 -9.35
C TYR A 51 -16.70 -8.90 -10.10
N VAL A 52 -16.38 -8.39 -11.29
CA VAL A 52 -17.36 -7.83 -12.22
C VAL A 52 -18.06 -8.97 -12.96
N GLU A 53 -19.20 -8.68 -13.53
CA GLU A 53 -19.97 -9.63 -14.34
C GLU A 53 -19.06 -10.35 -15.33
N ASN A 54 -19.25 -11.69 -15.48
CA ASN A 54 -18.40 -12.62 -16.25
C ASN A 54 -17.06 -13.01 -15.60
N LYS A 55 -16.72 -12.53 -14.41
CA LYS A 55 -15.49 -12.88 -13.66
C LYS A 55 -14.17 -12.68 -14.41
N SER A 56 -14.17 -11.94 -15.53
CA SER A 56 -12.96 -11.62 -16.28
C SER A 56 -12.23 -10.42 -15.69
N TYR A 57 -12.94 -9.59 -14.94
CA TYR A 57 -12.44 -8.39 -14.29
C TYR A 57 -12.87 -8.35 -12.83
N LEU A 58 -12.14 -7.57 -12.06
CA LEU A 58 -12.40 -7.34 -10.64
C LEU A 58 -12.14 -5.88 -10.25
N LEU A 59 -12.69 -5.44 -9.13
CA LEU A 59 -12.25 -4.20 -8.50
C LEU A 59 -10.94 -4.47 -7.78
N ARG A 60 -9.89 -3.70 -8.08
CA ARG A 60 -8.53 -3.91 -7.54
C ARG A 60 -8.53 -3.97 -6.02
N THR A 61 -7.85 -4.95 -5.45
CA THR A 61 -7.78 -5.17 -4.00
C THR A 61 -6.63 -4.41 -3.32
N HIS A 62 -5.75 -3.84 -4.11
CA HIS A 62 -4.60 -3.00 -3.75
C HIS A 62 -4.17 -2.17 -4.98
N THR A 63 -3.26 -1.23 -4.79
CA THR A 63 -2.76 -0.40 -5.89
C THR A 63 -1.53 -1.00 -6.60
N SER A 64 -1.02 -2.15 -6.17
CA SER A 64 0.14 -2.84 -6.77
C SER A 64 0.03 -3.12 -8.27
N PRO A 65 -1.16 -3.38 -8.88
CA PRO A 65 -1.28 -3.50 -10.34
C PRO A 65 -0.70 -2.31 -11.12
N VAL A 66 -0.81 -1.10 -10.55
CA VAL A 66 -0.25 0.11 -11.16
C VAL A 66 1.27 0.05 -11.21
N GLN A 67 1.91 -0.49 -10.16
CA GLN A 67 3.37 -0.69 -10.12
C GLN A 67 3.82 -1.70 -11.20
N ILE A 68 3.07 -2.79 -11.39
CA ILE A 68 3.33 -3.77 -12.47
C ILE A 68 3.29 -3.07 -13.83
N ARG A 69 2.26 -2.26 -14.10
CA ARG A 69 2.14 -1.50 -15.35
C ARG A 69 3.35 -0.57 -15.55
N GLY A 70 3.74 0.18 -14.52
CA GLY A 70 4.91 1.05 -14.58
C GLY A 70 6.21 0.30 -14.84
N MET A 71 6.42 -0.86 -14.22
CA MET A 71 7.59 -1.72 -14.45
C MET A 71 7.63 -2.35 -15.84
N LEU A 72 6.48 -2.61 -16.47
CA LEU A 72 6.43 -3.09 -17.84
C LEU A 72 6.75 -2.00 -18.88
N GLU A 73 6.49 -0.73 -18.55
CA GLU A 73 6.70 0.40 -19.45
C GLU A 73 8.10 1.01 -19.35
N LYS A 74 8.71 0.98 -18.16
CA LYS A 74 10.00 1.64 -17.89
C LYS A 74 11.03 0.63 -17.36
N LYS A 75 12.30 0.95 -17.58
CA LYS A 75 13.44 0.16 -17.08
C LYS A 75 14.00 0.77 -15.80
N PRO A 76 14.55 -0.06 -14.88
CA PRO A 76 15.28 0.46 -13.72
C PRO A 76 16.43 1.41 -14.09
N PRO A 77 16.75 2.43 -13.22
CA PRO A 77 16.16 2.62 -11.89
C PRO A 77 14.74 3.18 -11.96
N LEU A 78 13.86 2.72 -11.04
CA LEU A 78 12.45 3.11 -10.95
C LEU A 78 12.10 3.53 -9.52
N ALA A 79 11.32 4.58 -9.38
CA ALA A 79 10.75 5.02 -8.11
C ALA A 79 9.30 5.47 -8.33
N PHE A 80 8.32 4.61 -8.09
CA PHE A 80 6.91 4.87 -8.36
C PHE A 80 6.08 4.88 -7.09
N ILE A 81 5.09 5.77 -7.04
CA ILE A 81 3.99 5.71 -6.10
C ILE A 81 2.67 5.75 -6.84
N SER A 82 1.71 5.01 -6.32
CA SER A 82 0.31 5.09 -6.75
C SER A 82 -0.60 5.22 -5.55
N GLY A 83 -1.64 6.03 -5.67
CA GLY A 83 -2.60 6.26 -4.61
C GLY A 83 -4.02 6.29 -5.14
N GLY A 84 -4.93 5.50 -4.56
CA GLY A 84 -6.30 5.46 -5.02
C GLY A 84 -7.18 4.51 -4.25
N LYS A 85 -8.42 4.37 -4.72
CA LYS A 85 -9.40 3.46 -4.14
C LYS A 85 -9.03 2.01 -4.40
N VAL A 86 -9.26 1.19 -3.39
CA VAL A 86 -9.14 -0.26 -3.42
C VAL A 86 -10.36 -0.89 -2.76
N TYR A 87 -10.64 -2.16 -3.06
CA TYR A 87 -11.92 -2.77 -2.74
C TYR A 87 -11.71 -4.16 -2.17
N ARG A 88 -12.31 -4.43 -1.00
CA ARG A 88 -12.30 -5.73 -0.32
C ARG A 88 -13.67 -5.97 0.31
N LYS A 89 -14.09 -7.22 0.42
CA LYS A 89 -15.39 -7.56 1.03
C LYS A 89 -15.33 -7.61 2.56
N ASP A 90 -14.70 -6.61 3.16
CA ASP A 90 -14.64 -6.41 4.60
C ASP A 90 -15.51 -5.21 5.00
N ASP A 91 -16.30 -5.33 6.07
CA ASP A 91 -17.16 -4.26 6.56
C ASP A 91 -17.34 -4.36 8.08
N ASP A 92 -16.52 -3.61 8.84
CA ASP A 92 -16.63 -3.48 10.29
C ASP A 92 -16.18 -2.08 10.75
N ALA A 93 -15.96 -1.88 12.06
CA ALA A 93 -15.54 -0.59 12.59
C ALA A 93 -14.11 -0.15 12.15
N THR A 94 -13.32 -1.09 11.64
CA THR A 94 -11.91 -0.90 11.24
C THR A 94 -11.66 -1.17 9.75
N HIS A 95 -12.64 -1.71 9.04
CA HIS A 95 -12.58 -2.06 7.62
C HIS A 95 -13.79 -1.55 6.85
N LEU A 96 -13.56 -1.15 5.61
CA LEU A 96 -14.59 -0.72 4.67
C LEU A 96 -14.47 -1.50 3.37
N PRO A 97 -15.60 -1.75 2.67
CA PRO A 97 -15.59 -2.37 1.34
C PRO A 97 -14.80 -1.57 0.31
N MET A 98 -14.68 -0.27 0.49
CA MET A 98 -13.85 0.63 -0.29
C MET A 98 -13.06 1.53 0.66
N PHE A 99 -11.75 1.61 0.45
CA PHE A 99 -10.85 2.51 1.17
C PHE A 99 -9.73 2.98 0.24
N HIS A 100 -8.87 3.88 0.71
CA HIS A 100 -7.77 4.41 -0.08
C HIS A 100 -6.43 3.82 0.39
N GLN A 101 -5.60 3.47 -0.57
CA GLN A 101 -4.27 2.95 -0.34
C GLN A 101 -3.24 3.77 -1.13
N ILE A 102 -2.08 4.00 -0.53
CA ILE A 102 -0.88 4.46 -1.24
C ILE A 102 0.14 3.33 -1.17
N GLU A 103 0.69 2.98 -2.32
CA GLU A 103 1.80 2.04 -2.42
C GLU A 103 2.96 2.67 -3.16
N GLY A 104 4.17 2.32 -2.74
CA GLY A 104 5.41 2.73 -3.40
C GLY A 104 6.29 1.54 -3.71
N ILE A 105 7.01 1.64 -4.82
CA ILE A 105 8.05 0.71 -5.23
C ILE A 105 9.29 1.48 -5.68
N TYR A 106 10.46 1.01 -5.26
CA TYR A 106 11.75 1.48 -5.74
C TYR A 106 12.57 0.28 -6.21
N VAL A 107 13.06 0.32 -7.44
CA VAL A 107 13.87 -0.75 -8.06
C VAL A 107 15.15 -0.16 -8.58
N ASP A 108 16.29 -0.71 -8.13
CA ASP A 108 17.63 -0.32 -8.56
C ASP A 108 18.62 -1.47 -8.32
N GLU A 109 19.90 -1.27 -8.62
CA GLU A 109 20.96 -2.20 -8.25
C GLU A 109 21.20 -2.14 -6.72
N ASN A 110 21.34 -3.32 -6.08
CA ASN A 110 21.71 -3.46 -4.66
C ASN A 110 20.74 -2.81 -3.64
N VAL A 111 19.44 -2.80 -3.91
CA VAL A 111 18.44 -2.33 -2.94
C VAL A 111 18.40 -3.28 -1.74
N SER A 112 18.38 -2.71 -0.52
CA SER A 112 18.48 -3.45 0.73
C SER A 112 17.31 -3.20 1.68
N PHE A 113 17.08 -4.13 2.60
CA PHE A 113 16.08 -3.97 3.66
C PHE A 113 16.43 -2.82 4.62
N SER A 114 17.70 -2.46 4.75
CA SER A 114 18.12 -1.30 5.54
C SER A 114 17.66 0.02 4.92
N GLN A 115 17.73 0.14 3.58
CA GLN A 115 17.20 1.30 2.85
C GLN A 115 15.67 1.38 2.98
N LEU A 116 14.97 0.24 2.91
CA LEU A 116 13.54 0.19 3.17
C LEU A 116 13.19 0.71 4.58
N LYS A 117 13.91 0.22 5.60
CA LYS A 117 13.69 0.70 6.99
C LYS A 117 13.91 2.20 7.11
N ASP A 118 14.99 2.74 6.55
CA ASP A 118 15.28 4.18 6.57
C ASP A 118 14.16 5.00 5.91
N LEU A 119 13.68 4.56 4.74
CA LEU A 119 12.55 5.17 4.06
C LEU A 119 11.28 5.17 4.93
N ILE A 120 10.95 4.03 5.51
CA ILE A 120 9.76 3.90 6.38
C ILE A 120 9.87 4.80 7.62
N TYR A 121 11.04 4.85 8.27
CA TYR A 121 11.27 5.78 9.39
C TYR A 121 11.02 7.24 8.97
N LYS A 122 11.55 7.67 7.83
CA LYS A 122 11.35 9.02 7.29
C LYS A 122 9.89 9.33 7.01
N ILE A 123 9.16 8.39 6.39
CA ILE A 123 7.72 8.54 6.14
C ILE A 123 6.97 8.72 7.46
N ILE A 124 7.18 7.82 8.42
CA ILE A 124 6.42 7.81 9.67
C ILE A 124 6.76 9.02 10.55
N TYR A 125 8.02 9.39 10.66
CA TYR A 125 8.43 10.57 11.42
C TYR A 125 7.87 11.87 10.81
N SER A 126 7.78 11.95 9.49
CA SER A 126 7.15 13.09 8.83
C SER A 126 5.64 13.18 9.08
N LEU A 127 4.96 12.04 9.28
CA LEU A 127 3.51 11.99 9.52
C LEU A 127 3.12 12.16 11.00
N PHE A 128 3.91 11.60 11.92
CA PHE A 128 3.55 11.47 13.34
C PHE A 128 4.53 12.16 14.29
N GLY A 129 5.67 12.66 13.81
CA GLY A 129 6.74 13.24 14.61
C GLY A 129 7.79 12.21 15.04
N GLU A 130 8.96 12.71 15.47
CA GLU A 130 10.13 11.87 15.79
C GLU A 130 9.99 11.06 17.09
N ASP A 131 9.06 11.43 17.96
CA ASP A 131 8.83 10.74 19.24
C ASP A 131 8.02 9.44 19.08
N VAL A 132 7.45 9.16 17.90
CA VAL A 132 6.66 7.96 17.67
C VAL A 132 7.54 6.71 17.73
N LYS A 133 7.09 5.70 18.47
CA LYS A 133 7.77 4.40 18.56
C LYS A 133 7.28 3.47 17.49
N LEU A 134 8.22 2.92 16.71
CA LEU A 134 7.97 1.96 15.63
C LEU A 134 8.50 0.58 15.99
N ARG A 135 7.85 -0.45 15.48
CA ARG A 135 8.44 -1.80 15.39
C ARG A 135 8.13 -2.42 14.05
N PHE A 136 9.08 -3.20 13.55
CA PHE A 136 8.91 -4.07 12.40
C PHE A 136 8.64 -5.48 12.87
N ARG A 137 7.55 -6.08 12.42
CA ARG A 137 7.23 -7.49 12.65
C ARG A 137 7.42 -8.28 11.36
N PRO A 138 8.07 -9.46 11.40
CA PRO A 138 8.07 -10.36 10.25
C PRO A 138 6.63 -10.66 9.80
N SER A 139 6.41 -10.64 8.49
CA SER A 139 5.13 -10.96 7.88
C SER A 139 5.35 -11.74 6.58
N TYR A 140 4.28 -12.07 5.90
CA TYR A 140 4.34 -12.75 4.62
C TYR A 140 3.39 -12.08 3.61
N PHE A 141 3.98 -11.63 2.50
CA PHE A 141 3.24 -11.22 1.31
C PHE A 141 3.82 -11.95 0.09
N PRO A 142 3.01 -12.50 -0.82
CA PRO A 142 3.50 -13.27 -1.97
C PRO A 142 4.47 -12.48 -2.87
N PHE A 143 4.30 -11.16 -2.91
CA PHE A 143 5.03 -10.24 -3.78
C PHE A 143 6.28 -9.61 -3.15
N THR A 144 6.57 -9.92 -1.86
CA THR A 144 7.79 -9.44 -1.18
C THR A 144 8.46 -10.55 -0.37
N GLU A 145 9.82 -10.53 -0.29
CA GLU A 145 10.62 -11.45 0.51
C GLU A 145 12.00 -10.83 0.81
N PRO A 146 12.36 -10.57 2.10
CA PRO A 146 11.52 -10.69 3.28
C PRO A 146 10.41 -9.64 3.32
N SER A 147 9.32 -9.99 4.02
CA SER A 147 8.18 -9.11 4.26
C SER A 147 8.11 -8.68 5.72
N ALA A 148 7.61 -7.50 5.97
CA ALA A 148 7.35 -7.00 7.32
C ALA A 148 6.07 -6.16 7.36
N GLU A 149 5.43 -6.19 8.51
CA GLU A 149 4.42 -5.21 8.92
C GLU A 149 5.05 -4.22 9.90
N VAL A 150 4.61 -2.98 9.82
CA VAL A 150 5.08 -1.90 10.70
C VAL A 150 3.96 -1.44 11.58
N ASP A 151 4.22 -1.49 12.90
CA ASP A 151 3.30 -0.99 13.90
C ASP A 151 3.87 0.29 14.53
N ILE A 152 2.99 1.18 14.96
CA ILE A 152 3.30 2.30 15.85
C ILE A 152 2.65 2.09 17.21
N LEU A 153 3.28 2.64 18.25
CA LEU A 153 2.73 2.63 19.59
C LEU A 153 1.77 3.82 19.75
N SER A 154 0.49 3.54 20.02
CA SER A 154 -0.51 4.58 20.31
C SER A 154 -0.26 5.21 21.68
N ASN A 155 -0.88 6.38 21.92
CA ASN A 155 -0.86 7.06 23.22
C ASN A 155 -1.48 6.23 24.36
N GLU A 156 -2.34 5.27 24.01
CA GLU A 156 -2.97 4.33 24.94
C GLU A 156 -2.09 3.11 25.27
N GLY A 157 -0.90 3.01 24.68
CA GLY A 157 0.04 1.91 24.88
C GLY A 157 -0.21 0.68 24.00
N ASN A 158 -1.08 0.77 23.00
CA ASN A 158 -1.37 -0.30 22.06
C ASN A 158 -0.53 -0.20 20.79
N TRP A 159 -0.03 -1.34 20.32
CA TRP A 159 0.61 -1.42 19.02
C TRP A 159 -0.44 -1.53 17.92
N LEU A 160 -0.37 -0.62 16.94
CA LEU A 160 -1.31 -0.52 15.84
C LEU A 160 -0.57 -0.62 14.51
N GLU A 161 -0.94 -1.61 13.70
CA GLU A 161 -0.40 -1.78 12.36
C GLU A 161 -0.80 -0.62 11.46
N ILE A 162 0.17 -0.09 10.70
CA ILE A 162 -0.04 1.07 9.82
C ILE A 162 0.32 0.81 8.37
N LEU A 163 1.26 -0.10 8.10
CA LEU A 163 1.67 -0.43 6.74
C LEU A 163 2.32 -1.80 6.64
N GLY A 164 2.26 -2.38 5.44
CA GLY A 164 3.07 -3.53 5.04
C GLY A 164 4.22 -3.10 4.13
N CYS A 165 5.36 -3.80 4.21
CA CYS A 165 6.51 -3.52 3.37
C CYS A 165 7.39 -4.76 3.18
N GLY A 166 8.33 -4.70 2.23
CA GLY A 166 9.30 -5.78 2.02
C GLY A 166 10.23 -5.51 0.85
N LEU A 167 11.18 -6.39 0.63
CA LEU A 167 11.92 -6.43 -0.62
C LEU A 167 11.08 -7.12 -1.68
N VAL A 168 11.06 -6.58 -2.89
CA VAL A 168 10.27 -7.12 -4.00
C VAL A 168 10.73 -8.55 -4.30
N ASN A 169 9.79 -9.48 -4.35
CA ASN A 169 10.10 -10.87 -4.69
C ASN A 169 10.70 -10.93 -6.12
N PRO A 170 11.82 -11.63 -6.34
CA PRO A 170 12.44 -11.75 -7.66
C PRO A 170 11.48 -12.16 -8.77
N VAL A 171 10.54 -13.04 -8.49
CA VAL A 171 9.50 -13.48 -9.45
C VAL A 171 8.67 -12.31 -9.97
N VAL A 172 8.38 -11.30 -9.14
CA VAL A 172 7.63 -10.11 -9.57
C VAL A 172 8.44 -9.26 -10.54
N LEU A 173 9.75 -9.11 -10.31
CA LEU A 173 10.65 -8.41 -11.23
C LEU A 173 10.75 -9.16 -12.57
N GLU A 174 10.92 -10.49 -12.54
CA GLU A 174 10.98 -11.35 -13.71
C GLU A 174 9.68 -11.30 -14.52
N ASN A 175 8.51 -11.31 -13.87
CA ASN A 175 7.21 -11.14 -14.52
C ASN A 175 7.12 -9.78 -15.26
N CYS A 176 7.87 -8.78 -14.82
CA CYS A 176 7.96 -7.47 -15.47
C CYS A 176 9.14 -7.33 -16.44
N ASN A 177 9.81 -8.42 -16.82
CA ASN A 177 10.99 -8.45 -17.70
C ASN A 177 12.20 -7.66 -17.13
N ILE A 178 12.33 -7.61 -15.81
CA ILE A 178 13.45 -7.00 -15.08
C ILE A 178 14.35 -8.13 -14.58
N ASP A 179 15.65 -8.08 -14.91
CA ASP A 179 16.65 -9.06 -14.48
C ASP A 179 16.86 -9.02 -12.96
N SER A 180 16.32 -10.00 -12.25
CA SER A 180 16.39 -10.12 -10.79
C SER A 180 17.79 -10.44 -10.25
N ASN A 181 18.73 -10.86 -11.10
CA ASN A 181 20.13 -11.03 -10.73
C ASN A 181 20.89 -9.69 -10.67
N LYS A 182 20.43 -8.70 -11.43
CA LYS A 182 21.03 -7.37 -11.51
C LYS A 182 20.31 -6.36 -10.61
N TYR A 183 19.00 -6.43 -10.58
CA TYR A 183 18.14 -5.47 -9.90
C TYR A 183 17.42 -6.10 -8.70
N SER A 184 17.25 -5.31 -7.68
CA SER A 184 16.41 -5.61 -6.52
C SER A 184 15.47 -4.45 -6.26
N GLY A 185 14.44 -4.65 -5.46
CA GLY A 185 13.49 -3.59 -5.17
C GLY A 185 12.99 -3.63 -3.74
N LEU A 186 12.50 -2.50 -3.28
CA LEU A 186 11.71 -2.39 -2.05
C LEU A 186 10.30 -1.92 -2.38
N ALA A 187 9.32 -2.35 -1.60
CA ALA A 187 7.93 -1.94 -1.74
C ALA A 187 7.29 -1.72 -0.37
N PHE A 188 6.31 -0.82 -0.33
CA PHE A 188 5.50 -0.56 0.85
C PHE A 188 4.09 -0.16 0.45
N GLY A 189 3.12 -0.41 1.35
CA GLY A 189 1.73 -0.04 1.16
C GLY A 189 1.07 0.37 2.46
N LEU A 190 0.35 1.49 2.47
CA LEU A 190 -0.34 2.04 3.63
C LEU A 190 -1.79 2.43 3.31
N GLY A 191 -2.69 2.19 4.26
CA GLY A 191 -4.09 2.62 4.20
C GLY A 191 -4.24 4.06 4.71
N ILE A 192 -4.81 4.94 3.87
CA ILE A 192 -4.91 6.37 4.19
C ILE A 192 -5.87 6.60 5.36
N GLU A 193 -6.99 5.89 5.38
CA GLU A 193 -7.97 5.98 6.47
C GLU A 193 -7.36 5.55 7.80
N ARG A 194 -6.54 4.50 7.81
CA ARG A 194 -5.86 4.03 9.02
C ARG A 194 -4.91 5.10 9.57
N ILE A 195 -4.13 5.73 8.69
CA ILE A 195 -3.25 6.86 9.05
C ILE A 195 -4.08 8.03 9.60
N ALA A 196 -5.20 8.37 8.94
CA ALA A 196 -6.08 9.45 9.36
C ALA A 196 -6.73 9.16 10.73
N MET A 197 -7.21 7.93 10.95
CA MET A 197 -7.75 7.49 12.24
C MET A 197 -6.75 7.71 13.36
N LEU A 198 -5.52 7.23 13.17
CA LEU A 198 -4.46 7.33 14.18
C LEU A 198 -4.05 8.77 14.43
N LYS A 199 -3.88 9.57 13.37
CA LYS A 199 -3.45 10.97 13.48
C LYS A 199 -4.47 11.86 14.17
N HIS A 200 -5.75 11.57 13.98
CA HIS A 200 -6.86 12.41 14.46
C HIS A 200 -7.67 11.78 15.61
N GLY A 201 -7.28 10.59 16.10
CA GLY A 201 -7.98 9.92 17.20
C GLY A 201 -9.39 9.44 16.83
N VAL A 202 -9.65 9.09 15.57
CA VAL A 202 -10.94 8.58 15.10
C VAL A 202 -10.99 7.08 15.33
N SER A 203 -11.99 6.59 16.06
CA SER A 203 -12.11 5.17 16.44
C SER A 203 -12.92 4.32 15.44
N ASP A 204 -13.75 4.94 14.60
CA ASP A 204 -14.60 4.26 13.61
C ASP A 204 -14.33 4.82 12.22
N ILE A 205 -13.78 3.99 11.33
CA ILE A 205 -13.42 4.35 9.95
C ILE A 205 -14.63 4.87 9.14
N ARG A 206 -15.83 4.41 9.46
CA ARG A 206 -17.08 4.78 8.78
C ARG A 206 -17.44 6.25 8.93
N GLU A 207 -16.92 6.94 9.97
CA GLU A 207 -17.16 8.37 10.18
C GLU A 207 -16.66 9.23 9.01
N PHE A 208 -15.58 8.82 8.35
CA PHE A 208 -15.04 9.53 7.18
C PHE A 208 -15.99 9.55 5.98
N TYR A 209 -16.99 8.65 5.94
CA TYR A 209 -17.90 8.44 4.80
C TYR A 209 -19.36 8.78 5.08
N LYS A 210 -19.72 9.12 6.34
CA LYS A 210 -21.08 9.51 6.71
C LYS A 210 -21.49 10.92 6.24
N SER A 211 -20.55 11.69 5.65
CA SER A 211 -20.78 13.07 5.21
C SER A 211 -21.33 14.00 6.30
N ASN A 212 -20.98 13.73 7.56
CA ASN A 212 -21.38 14.56 8.69
C ASN A 212 -20.54 15.85 8.69
N LEU A 213 -21.18 17.01 8.49
CA LEU A 213 -20.50 18.29 8.39
C LEU A 213 -19.82 18.71 9.69
N ASP A 214 -20.39 18.40 10.85
CA ASP A 214 -19.79 18.73 12.15
C ASP A 214 -18.52 17.91 12.37
N PHE A 215 -18.52 16.64 11.97
CA PHE A 215 -17.33 15.79 11.98
C PHE A 215 -16.27 16.32 11.01
N LEU A 216 -16.63 16.58 9.76
CA LEU A 216 -15.69 17.04 8.73
C LEU A 216 -15.09 18.42 9.02
N SER A 217 -15.83 19.30 9.70
CA SER A 217 -15.37 20.65 10.04
C SER A 217 -14.21 20.67 11.05
N GLN A 218 -13.96 19.58 11.75
CA GLN A 218 -12.85 19.43 12.71
C GLN A 218 -11.48 19.29 12.03
N PHE A 219 -11.44 18.95 10.75
CA PHE A 219 -10.22 18.70 9.98
C PHE A 219 -9.92 19.86 9.00
N LYS A 220 -9.73 21.07 9.54
CA LYS A 220 -9.38 22.27 8.76
C LYS A 220 -7.88 22.49 8.72
#